data_753797cb6466e98104488ac1c72a28e7
#
_entry.id   753797cb6466e98104488ac1c72a28e7
#
_cell.length_a   1.000
_cell.length_b   1.000
_cell.length_c   1.000
_cell.angle_alpha   90.00
_cell.angle_beta   90.00
_cell.angle_gamma   90.00
#
_symmetry.space_group_name_H-M   'P 1'
#
loop_
_entity.id
_entity.type
_entity.pdbx_description
1 polymer ?
#
loop_
_entity_poly.entity_id
_entity_poly.type
_entity_poly.pdbx_seq_one_letter_code
_entity_poly.pdbx_strand_id
1 'polypeptide(L)'
;MPKTLKISSAELVAQARAQIEEIDAKDAIALVEDPRVQFVDLRDIRERKHSGYIPGSFHCPRGMTEFWVDPESPYFKEIFGEDKKFVFHCAAGWRSALTVATLNSMGFEAAHITDGFADWVKQGGPVEKDD
;
A
#
# COMPACT_ATOMS: atom_id res chain seq x y z
N MET A 1 -24.93 -6.72 -22.29
CA MET A 1 -24.62 -7.87 -21.40
C MET A 1 -23.19 -7.80 -20.91
N PRO A 2 -22.98 -7.79 -19.59
CA PRO A 2 -21.60 -7.90 -19.08
C PRO A 2 -20.96 -9.23 -19.49
N LYS A 3 -19.65 -9.22 -19.68
CA LYS A 3 -18.92 -10.44 -19.94
C LYS A 3 -18.75 -11.26 -18.67
N THR A 4 -18.76 -12.56 -18.79
CA THR A 4 -18.39 -13.44 -17.70
C THR A 4 -16.85 -13.52 -17.66
N LEU A 5 -16.28 -13.16 -16.53
CA LEU A 5 -14.83 -13.22 -16.38
C LEU A 5 -14.38 -14.59 -15.90
N LYS A 6 -13.19 -14.99 -16.30
CA LYS A 6 -12.57 -16.23 -15.84
C LYS A 6 -12.29 -16.20 -14.33
N ILE A 7 -11.93 -15.01 -13.81
CA ILE A 7 -11.66 -14.80 -12.39
C ILE A 7 -12.21 -13.44 -11.99
N SER A 8 -12.88 -13.38 -10.84
CA SER A 8 -13.42 -12.12 -10.31
C SER A 8 -12.31 -11.29 -9.66
N SER A 9 -12.56 -9.99 -9.51
CA SER A 9 -11.64 -9.13 -8.78
C SER A 9 -11.49 -9.57 -7.32
N ALA A 10 -12.59 -10.00 -6.70
CA ALA A 10 -12.53 -10.49 -5.31
C ALA A 10 -11.63 -11.72 -5.18
N GLU A 11 -11.72 -12.66 -6.15
CA GLU A 11 -10.85 -13.83 -6.13
C GLU A 11 -9.40 -13.49 -6.42
N LEU A 12 -9.17 -12.53 -7.33
CA LEU A 12 -7.81 -12.07 -7.60
C LEU A 12 -7.18 -11.48 -6.34
N VAL A 13 -7.95 -10.69 -5.57
CA VAL A 13 -7.50 -10.14 -4.29
C VAL A 13 -7.25 -11.25 -3.28
N ALA A 14 -8.14 -12.23 -3.19
CA ALA A 14 -7.96 -13.36 -2.26
C ALA A 14 -6.67 -14.14 -2.56
N GLN A 15 -6.39 -14.38 -3.84
CA GLN A 15 -5.14 -15.03 -4.24
C GLN A 15 -3.92 -14.21 -3.87
N ALA A 16 -3.99 -12.90 -4.06
CA ALA A 16 -2.90 -12.00 -3.68
C ALA A 16 -2.66 -12.05 -2.17
N ARG A 17 -3.72 -11.96 -1.38
CA ARG A 17 -3.62 -11.99 0.10
C ARG A 17 -2.97 -13.27 0.61
N ALA A 18 -3.19 -14.40 -0.08
CA ALA A 18 -2.61 -15.68 0.32
C ALA A 18 -1.09 -15.73 0.14
N GLN A 19 -0.51 -14.79 -0.60
CA GLN A 19 0.91 -14.81 -0.98
C GLN A 19 1.72 -13.69 -0.35
N ILE A 20 1.10 -12.80 0.42
CA ILE A 20 1.76 -11.60 0.91
C ILE A 20 1.69 -11.51 2.43
N GLU A 21 2.57 -10.69 2.99
CA GLU A 21 2.49 -10.34 4.42
C GLU A 21 1.39 -9.31 4.61
N GLU A 22 0.44 -9.64 5.49
CA GLU A 22 -0.63 -8.73 5.89
C GLU A 22 -0.40 -8.28 7.33
N ILE A 23 -0.51 -6.98 7.57
CA ILE A 23 -0.35 -6.38 8.90
C ILE A 23 -1.68 -5.74 9.27
N ASP A 24 -2.29 -6.17 10.36
CA ASP A 24 -3.53 -5.55 10.83
C ASP A 24 -3.27 -4.09 11.20
N ALA A 25 -4.29 -3.25 11.06
CA ALA A 25 -4.17 -1.83 11.37
C ALA A 25 -3.62 -1.59 12.77
N LYS A 26 -4.07 -2.36 13.75
CA LYS A 26 -3.61 -2.23 15.13
C LYS A 26 -2.10 -2.44 15.25
N ASP A 27 -1.57 -3.46 14.58
CA ASP A 27 -0.13 -3.74 14.58
C ASP A 27 0.64 -2.70 13.76
N ALA A 28 0.05 -2.23 12.67
CA ALA A 28 0.66 -1.20 11.83
C ALA A 28 0.79 0.14 12.57
N ILE A 29 -0.22 0.49 13.37
CA ILE A 29 -0.18 1.71 14.19
C ILE A 29 1.04 1.71 15.12
N ALA A 30 1.40 0.55 15.66
CA ALA A 30 2.57 0.42 16.52
C ALA A 30 3.88 0.71 15.77
N LEU A 31 3.88 0.67 14.45
CA LEU A 31 5.06 0.90 13.61
C LEU A 31 5.20 2.33 13.09
N VAL A 32 4.24 3.20 13.40
CA VAL A 32 4.17 4.53 12.76
C VAL A 32 5.40 5.40 13.02
N GLU A 33 6.06 5.20 14.16
CA GLU A 33 7.26 5.98 14.51
C GLU A 33 8.56 5.18 14.35
N ASP A 34 8.48 3.94 13.85
CA ASP A 34 9.66 3.11 13.64
C ASP A 34 10.41 3.60 12.39
N PRO A 35 11.66 4.11 12.55
CA PRO A 35 12.41 4.65 11.41
C PRO A 35 12.82 3.59 10.39
N ARG A 36 12.68 2.30 10.71
CA ARG A 36 12.97 1.20 9.78
C ARG A 36 11.79 0.87 8.88
N VAL A 37 10.63 1.48 9.14
CA VAL A 37 9.40 1.22 8.40
C VAL A 37 9.03 2.44 7.59
N GLN A 38 8.70 2.23 6.32
CA GLN A 38 8.20 3.29 5.43
C GLN A 38 6.79 2.93 4.98
N PHE A 39 5.81 3.71 5.40
CA PHE A 39 4.45 3.57 4.89
C PHE A 39 4.33 4.20 3.51
N VAL A 40 3.63 3.54 2.62
CA VAL A 40 3.42 4.00 1.24
C VAL A 40 1.92 3.99 0.93
N ASP A 41 1.41 5.13 0.55
CA ASP A 41 0.00 5.35 0.27
C ASP A 41 -0.26 5.24 -1.23
N LEU A 42 -1.03 4.23 -1.63
CA LEU A 42 -1.34 3.95 -3.04
C LEU A 42 -2.59 4.67 -3.54
N ARG A 43 -3.28 5.38 -2.66
CA ARG A 43 -4.54 6.03 -3.01
C ARG A 43 -4.32 7.18 -4.00
N ASP A 44 -5.39 7.60 -4.64
CA ASP A 44 -5.42 8.81 -5.45
C ASP A 44 -5.09 10.01 -4.56
N ILE A 45 -4.42 11.01 -5.11
CA ILE A 45 -4.03 12.21 -4.33
C ILE A 45 -5.25 12.90 -3.71
N ARG A 46 -6.41 12.83 -4.36
CA ARG A 46 -7.65 13.44 -3.84
C ARG A 46 -8.13 12.72 -2.59
N GLU A 47 -7.93 11.42 -2.48
CA GLU A 47 -8.28 10.67 -1.26
C GLU A 47 -7.39 11.13 -0.09
N ARG A 48 -6.11 11.34 -0.34
CA ARG A 48 -5.19 11.87 0.69
C ARG A 48 -5.62 13.25 1.17
N LYS A 49 -5.97 14.12 0.23
CA LYS A 49 -6.39 15.49 0.56
C LYS A 49 -7.70 15.51 1.31
N HIS A 50 -8.64 14.65 0.94
CA HIS A 50 -9.96 14.59 1.56
C HIS A 50 -9.93 13.97 2.95
N SER A 51 -9.28 12.82 3.08
CA SER A 51 -9.34 11.99 4.29
C SER A 51 -8.11 12.09 5.19
N GLY A 52 -7.06 12.76 4.72
CA GLY A 52 -5.78 12.78 5.43
C GLY A 52 -4.94 11.55 5.12
N TYR A 53 -3.83 11.40 5.82
CA TYR A 53 -2.85 10.35 5.52
C TYR A 53 -2.09 9.94 6.77
N ILE A 54 -1.44 8.78 6.70
CA ILE A 54 -0.59 8.29 7.79
C ILE A 54 0.65 9.19 7.88
N PRO A 55 0.99 9.71 9.09
CA PRO A 55 2.17 10.56 9.25
C PRO A 55 3.43 9.89 8.70
N GLY A 56 4.21 10.64 7.93
CA GLY A 56 5.44 10.13 7.33
C GLY A 56 5.24 9.25 6.12
N SER A 57 4.01 8.98 5.70
CA SER A 57 3.75 8.14 4.55
C SER A 57 4.15 8.82 3.24
N PHE A 58 4.69 8.02 2.32
CA PHE A 58 5.06 8.46 0.99
C PHE A 58 3.93 8.14 0.02
N HIS A 59 3.51 9.14 -0.75
CA HIS A 59 2.46 8.92 -1.74
C HIS A 59 3.03 8.33 -3.02
N CYS A 60 2.53 7.16 -3.41
CA CYS A 60 2.91 6.48 -4.64
C CYS A 60 1.63 5.98 -5.32
N PRO A 61 1.09 6.71 -6.30
CA PRO A 61 -0.15 6.29 -6.94
C PRO A 61 -0.02 4.89 -7.52
N ARG A 62 -1.07 4.09 -7.39
CA ARG A 62 -1.04 2.67 -7.80
C ARG A 62 -0.50 2.49 -9.23
N GLY A 63 -0.86 3.38 -10.15
CA GLY A 63 -0.46 3.27 -11.54
C GLY A 63 1.04 3.43 -11.80
N MET A 64 1.80 3.94 -10.85
CA MET A 64 3.23 4.18 -11.03
C MET A 64 4.11 3.25 -10.19
N THR A 65 3.52 2.42 -9.35
CA THR A 65 4.27 1.70 -8.33
C THR A 65 5.39 0.83 -8.91
N GLU A 66 5.09 0.00 -9.92
CA GLU A 66 6.09 -0.89 -10.51
C GLU A 66 7.27 -0.11 -11.10
N PHE A 67 7.00 1.07 -11.64
CA PHE A 67 8.03 1.89 -12.27
C PHE A 67 8.85 2.66 -11.24
N TRP A 68 8.25 3.06 -10.14
CA TRP A 68 8.92 3.83 -9.10
C TRP A 68 9.85 2.97 -8.24
N VAL A 69 9.56 1.67 -8.10
CA VAL A 69 10.39 0.78 -7.26
C VAL A 69 11.58 0.19 -8.04
N ASP A 70 11.56 0.25 -9.36
CA ASP A 70 12.55 -0.41 -10.22
C ASP A 70 13.72 0.53 -10.51
N PRO A 71 14.94 0.23 -10.00
CA PRO A 71 16.09 1.08 -10.24
C PRO A 71 16.52 1.15 -11.71
N GLU A 72 16.05 0.22 -12.55
CA GLU A 72 16.34 0.25 -13.98
C GLU A 72 15.29 1.03 -14.78
N SER A 73 14.22 1.47 -14.12
CA SER A 73 13.17 2.27 -14.74
C SER A 73 13.60 3.75 -14.79
N PRO A 74 13.25 4.49 -15.85
CA PRO A 74 13.51 5.93 -15.88
C PRO A 74 12.70 6.72 -14.84
N TYR A 75 11.73 6.08 -14.19
CA TYR A 75 10.87 6.71 -13.19
C TYR A 75 11.22 6.32 -11.75
N PHE A 76 12.33 5.63 -11.55
CA PHE A 76 12.74 5.18 -10.20
C PHE A 76 12.76 6.32 -9.18
N LYS A 77 12.20 6.06 -7.99
CA LYS A 77 12.25 6.97 -6.84
C LYS A 77 13.21 6.41 -5.80
N GLU A 78 14.17 7.22 -5.40
CA GLU A 78 15.26 6.79 -4.52
C GLU A 78 14.81 6.23 -3.17
N ILE A 79 13.66 6.68 -2.67
CA ILE A 79 13.12 6.18 -1.41
C ILE A 79 12.96 4.66 -1.42
N PHE A 80 12.63 4.08 -2.57
CA PHE A 80 12.45 2.64 -2.69
C PHE A 80 13.77 1.86 -2.74
N GLY A 81 14.90 2.56 -2.82
CA GLY A 81 16.23 1.95 -2.71
C GLY A 81 16.75 1.88 -1.28
N GLU A 82 16.03 2.46 -0.33
CA GLU A 82 16.45 2.45 1.07
C GLU A 82 16.21 1.08 1.71
N ASP A 83 17.04 0.72 2.67
CA ASP A 83 16.91 -0.55 3.40
C ASP A 83 15.85 -0.39 4.49
N LYS A 84 14.59 -0.47 4.09
CA LYS A 84 13.47 -0.33 5.00
C LYS A 84 12.43 -1.40 4.74
N LYS A 85 11.57 -1.63 5.72
CA LYS A 85 10.36 -2.43 5.53
C LYS A 85 9.29 -1.51 4.96
N PHE A 86 8.86 -1.79 3.74
CA PHE A 86 7.82 -1.01 3.08
C PHE A 86 6.46 -1.61 3.36
N VAL A 87 5.56 -0.79 3.90
CA VAL A 87 4.19 -1.18 4.22
C VAL A 87 3.25 -0.32 3.39
N PHE A 88 2.63 -0.93 2.39
CA PHE A 88 1.73 -0.26 1.48
C PHE A 88 0.31 -0.28 2.00
N HIS A 89 -0.49 0.69 1.61
CA HIS A 89 -1.90 0.69 1.92
C HIS A 89 -2.71 1.43 0.87
N CYS A 90 -3.99 1.11 0.83
CA CYS A 90 -5.00 1.87 0.09
C CYS A 90 -6.17 2.15 1.04
N ALA A 91 -7.37 2.35 0.53
CA ALA A 91 -8.51 2.65 1.39
C ALA A 91 -9.03 1.42 2.14
N ALA A 92 -9.19 0.28 1.45
CA ALA A 92 -9.82 -0.93 1.99
C ALA A 92 -9.01 -2.22 1.82
N GLY A 93 -7.81 -2.13 1.27
CA GLY A 93 -6.91 -3.27 1.17
C GLY A 93 -6.91 -4.04 -0.15
N TRP A 94 -7.75 -3.68 -1.12
CA TRP A 94 -7.80 -4.38 -2.40
C TRP A 94 -6.66 -3.96 -3.34
N ARG A 95 -6.51 -2.67 -3.57
CA ARG A 95 -5.43 -2.15 -4.42
C ARG A 95 -4.06 -2.53 -3.86
N SER A 96 -3.89 -2.43 -2.55
CA SER A 96 -2.61 -2.73 -1.92
C SER A 96 -2.30 -4.23 -1.95
N ALA A 97 -3.31 -5.10 -1.81
CA ALA A 97 -3.08 -6.54 -1.92
C ALA A 97 -2.53 -6.92 -3.30
N LEU A 98 -3.17 -6.43 -4.36
CA LEU A 98 -2.71 -6.71 -5.73
C LEU A 98 -1.33 -6.12 -5.99
N THR A 99 -1.09 -4.91 -5.46
CA THR A 99 0.19 -4.23 -5.64
C THR A 99 1.33 -5.01 -4.98
N VAL A 100 1.16 -5.38 -3.72
CA VAL A 100 2.22 -6.08 -2.98
C VAL A 100 2.52 -7.44 -3.61
N ALA A 101 1.48 -8.16 -4.05
CA ALA A 101 1.70 -9.43 -4.76
C ALA A 101 2.54 -9.23 -6.02
N THR A 102 2.25 -8.17 -6.78
CA THR A 102 3.03 -7.85 -7.98
C THR A 102 4.47 -7.48 -7.63
N LEU A 103 4.67 -6.61 -6.63
CA LEU A 103 6.01 -6.19 -6.22
C LEU A 103 6.86 -7.36 -5.71
N ASN A 104 6.24 -8.25 -4.92
CA ASN A 104 6.95 -9.43 -4.43
C ASN A 104 7.39 -10.33 -5.60
N SER A 105 6.55 -10.44 -6.65
CA SER A 105 6.92 -11.21 -7.83
C SER A 105 8.07 -10.59 -8.61
N MET A 106 8.30 -9.30 -8.46
CA MET A 106 9.44 -8.59 -9.06
C MET A 106 10.70 -8.70 -8.21
N GLY A 107 10.60 -9.24 -7.00
CA GLY A 107 11.71 -9.32 -6.06
C GLY A 107 11.77 -8.16 -5.07
N PHE A 108 10.77 -7.28 -5.09
CA PHE A 108 10.68 -6.18 -4.13
C PHE A 108 9.77 -6.62 -2.98
N GLU A 109 10.36 -6.96 -1.84
CA GLU A 109 9.60 -7.45 -0.69
C GLU A 109 8.87 -6.30 0.01
N ALA A 110 7.58 -6.51 0.28
CA ALA A 110 6.74 -5.53 0.94
C ALA A 110 5.58 -6.22 1.65
N ALA A 111 4.94 -5.46 2.53
CA ALA A 111 3.72 -5.88 3.21
C ALA A 111 2.63 -4.85 2.94
N HIS A 112 1.39 -5.13 3.37
CA HIS A 112 0.34 -4.13 3.32
C HIS A 112 -0.51 -4.14 4.59
N ILE A 113 -1.27 -3.06 4.79
CA ILE A 113 -2.26 -3.00 5.88
C ILE A 113 -3.52 -3.72 5.40
N THR A 114 -3.92 -4.77 6.10
CA THR A 114 -4.96 -5.72 5.69
C THR A 114 -6.24 -5.06 5.19
N ASP A 115 -6.80 -4.13 5.97
CA ASP A 115 -8.06 -3.46 5.62
C ASP A 115 -7.88 -1.97 5.36
N GLY A 116 -6.65 -1.54 5.15
CA GLY A 116 -6.31 -0.23 4.65
C GLY A 116 -6.54 0.92 5.60
N PHE A 117 -6.60 2.12 5.02
CA PHE A 117 -6.72 3.37 5.77
C PHE A 117 -8.03 3.46 6.55
N ALA A 118 -9.11 2.88 6.03
CA ALA A 118 -10.40 2.88 6.73
C ALA A 118 -10.27 2.22 8.11
N ASP A 119 -9.59 1.07 8.17
CA ASP A 119 -9.39 0.38 9.44
C ASP A 119 -8.36 1.09 10.32
N TRP A 120 -7.34 1.69 9.72
CA TRP A 120 -6.37 2.52 10.45
C TRP A 120 -7.07 3.60 11.26
N VAL A 121 -7.99 4.34 10.61
CA VAL A 121 -8.77 5.39 11.27
C VAL A 121 -9.68 4.80 12.34
N LYS A 122 -10.36 3.70 12.03
CA LYS A 122 -11.28 3.03 12.96
C LYS A 122 -10.56 2.57 14.24
N GLN A 123 -9.32 2.13 14.12
CA GLN A 123 -8.52 1.67 15.25
C GLN A 123 -7.81 2.81 16.00
N GLY A 124 -8.04 4.05 15.60
CA GLY A 124 -7.49 5.22 16.28
C GLY A 124 -6.08 5.59 15.86
N GLY A 125 -5.63 5.16 14.70
CA GLY A 125 -4.32 5.52 14.19
C GLY A 125 -4.19 7.03 13.92
N PRO A 126 -2.98 7.60 14.08
CA PRO A 126 -2.79 9.02 13.83
C PRO A 126 -2.98 9.36 12.36
N VAL A 127 -3.53 10.53 12.10
CA VAL A 127 -3.81 11.04 10.75
C VAL A 127 -3.35 12.47 10.66
N GLU A 128 -2.60 12.80 9.63
CA GLU A 128 -2.27 14.17 9.28
C GLU A 128 -3.11 14.59 8.08
N LYS A 129 -3.30 15.89 7.97
CA LYS A 129 -4.08 16.45 6.88
C LYS A 129 -3.48 17.79 6.48
N ASP A 130 -3.28 17.98 5.21
CA ASP A 130 -2.77 19.23 4.68
C ASP A 130 -3.86 20.29 4.69
N ASP A 131 -3.47 21.54 4.93
CA ASP A 131 -4.38 22.68 4.91
C ASP A 131 -4.81 23.04 3.49
#